data_181a65cee82134615a35ebf526bea530
#
_entry.id   181a65cee82134615a35ebf526bea530
#
_cell.length_a   1.000
_cell.length_b   1.000
_cell.length_c   1.000
_cell.angle_alpha   90.00
_cell.angle_beta   90.00
_cell.angle_gamma   90.00
#
_symmetry.space_group_name_H-M   'P 1'
#
loop_
_entity.id
_entity.type
_entity.pdbx_description
1 polymer ?
#
loop_
_entity_poly.entity_id
_entity_poly.type
_entity_poly.pdbx_seq_one_letter_code
_entity_poly.pdbx_strand_id
1 'polypeptide(L)'
;MSFFQSDVVRAEMAEISELQEEIYGNVFKFPSMSSADKKYHVDILERLLEKQRVMYTRLSLSDDPDAKKMKEQITQSAAMMGIPKGSDINHVFNDMAKAVSLMKDQIDKS
;
A
#
# COMPACT_ATOMS: atom_id res chain seq x y z
N MET A 1 25.13 -7.03 -3.68
CA MET A 1 24.16 -6.08 -4.31
C MET A 1 23.12 -5.70 -3.27
N SER A 2 22.87 -4.40 -3.07
CA SER A 2 21.87 -4.01 -2.08
C SER A 2 20.45 -4.27 -2.59
N PHE A 3 19.51 -4.44 -1.67
CA PHE A 3 18.10 -4.65 -1.98
C PHE A 3 17.58 -3.58 -2.95
N PHE A 4 17.90 -2.31 -2.70
CA PHE A 4 17.41 -1.19 -3.50
C PHE A 4 18.14 -1.00 -4.83
N GLN A 5 19.19 -1.78 -5.10
CA GLN A 5 19.89 -1.77 -6.39
C GLN A 5 19.31 -2.79 -7.38
N SER A 6 18.42 -3.66 -6.92
CA SER A 6 17.73 -4.61 -7.78
C SER A 6 16.81 -3.87 -8.77
N ASP A 7 16.90 -4.22 -10.05
CA ASP A 7 16.06 -3.63 -11.09
C ASP A 7 14.57 -3.91 -10.83
N VAL A 8 14.26 -5.11 -10.35
CA VAL A 8 12.88 -5.51 -10.00
C VAL A 8 12.35 -4.64 -8.87
N VAL A 9 13.13 -4.44 -7.81
CA VAL A 9 12.73 -3.60 -6.67
C VAL A 9 12.53 -2.15 -7.11
N ARG A 10 13.44 -1.63 -7.93
CA ARG A 10 13.34 -0.25 -8.43
C ARG A 10 12.08 -0.04 -9.27
N ALA A 11 11.77 -0.99 -10.16
CA ALA A 11 10.57 -0.92 -10.98
C ALA A 11 9.30 -0.98 -10.11
N GLU A 12 9.27 -1.85 -9.11
CA GLU A 12 8.14 -1.96 -8.18
C GLU A 12 7.94 -0.68 -7.36
N MET A 13 9.03 -0.08 -6.88
CA MET A 13 8.96 1.18 -6.14
C MET A 13 8.47 2.33 -7.01
N ALA A 14 8.88 2.37 -8.28
CA ALA A 14 8.39 3.37 -9.22
C ALA A 14 6.88 3.23 -9.45
N GLU A 15 6.39 2.00 -9.63
CA GLU A 15 4.95 1.75 -9.77
C GLU A 15 4.17 2.15 -8.53
N ILE A 16 4.68 1.83 -7.34
CA ILE A 16 4.05 2.23 -6.07
C ILE A 16 3.95 3.75 -6.01
N SER A 17 5.01 4.45 -6.36
CA SER A 17 5.04 5.92 -6.35
C SER A 17 4.00 6.52 -7.31
N GLU A 18 3.90 5.96 -8.51
CA GLU A 18 2.92 6.41 -9.51
C GLU A 18 1.48 6.19 -9.02
N LEU A 19 1.20 5.03 -8.44
CA LEU A 19 -0.13 4.71 -7.90
C LEU A 19 -0.47 5.61 -6.73
N GLN A 20 0.50 5.90 -5.86
CA GLN A 20 0.31 6.83 -4.74
C GLN A 20 -0.04 8.23 -5.21
N GLU A 21 0.64 8.73 -6.24
CA GLU A 21 0.36 10.05 -6.80
C GLU A 21 -1.06 10.10 -7.36
N GLU A 22 -1.49 9.07 -8.07
CA GLU A 22 -2.83 8.99 -8.62
C GLU A 22 -3.90 8.99 -7.52
N ILE A 23 -3.70 8.18 -6.47
CA ILE A 23 -4.62 8.12 -5.34
C ILE A 23 -4.71 9.47 -4.62
N TYR A 24 -3.56 10.06 -4.28
CA TYR A 24 -3.54 11.34 -3.57
C TYR A 24 -4.12 12.48 -4.39
N GLY A 25 -3.91 12.45 -5.70
CA GLY A 25 -4.46 13.46 -6.61
C GLY A 25 -5.98 13.44 -6.70
N ASN A 26 -6.62 12.31 -6.36
CA ASN A 26 -8.06 12.13 -6.53
C ASN A 26 -8.83 11.97 -5.22
N VAL A 27 -8.14 11.89 -4.08
CA VAL A 27 -8.78 11.57 -2.80
C VAL A 27 -9.87 12.57 -2.41
N PHE A 28 -9.64 13.86 -2.65
CA PHE A 28 -10.62 14.90 -2.32
C PHE A 28 -11.78 14.95 -3.31
N LYS A 29 -11.60 14.43 -4.50
CA LYS A 29 -12.65 14.38 -5.54
C LYS A 29 -13.54 13.15 -5.40
N PHE A 30 -13.11 12.17 -4.62
CA PHE A 30 -13.77 10.87 -4.50
C PHE A 30 -15.27 10.99 -4.19
N PRO A 31 -15.70 11.81 -3.20
CA PRO A 31 -17.13 11.88 -2.87
C PRO A 31 -18.03 12.38 -4.03
N SER A 32 -17.46 13.17 -4.94
CA SER A 32 -18.20 13.73 -6.08
C SER A 32 -18.02 12.94 -7.37
N MET A 33 -17.28 11.84 -7.35
CA MET A 33 -17.08 11.00 -8.53
C MET A 33 -18.35 10.21 -8.89
N SER A 34 -18.48 9.89 -10.19
CA SER A 34 -19.48 8.92 -10.64
C SER A 34 -19.16 7.53 -10.08
N SER A 35 -20.14 6.62 -10.11
CA SER A 35 -19.92 5.23 -9.66
C SER A 35 -18.78 4.55 -10.42
N ALA A 36 -18.70 4.79 -11.73
CA ALA A 36 -17.64 4.24 -12.57
C ALA A 36 -16.25 4.75 -12.15
N ASP A 37 -16.15 6.06 -11.90
CA ASP A 37 -14.88 6.66 -11.47
C ASP A 37 -14.49 6.23 -10.06
N LYS A 38 -15.44 6.09 -9.16
CA LYS A 38 -15.20 5.56 -7.81
C LYS A 38 -14.67 4.14 -7.87
N LYS A 39 -15.26 3.31 -8.72
CA LYS A 39 -14.81 1.92 -8.91
C LYS A 39 -13.37 1.86 -9.43
N TYR A 40 -13.06 2.70 -10.41
CA TYR A 40 -11.70 2.80 -10.94
C TYR A 40 -10.70 3.21 -9.84
N HIS A 41 -11.05 4.22 -9.04
CA HIS A 41 -10.22 4.70 -7.94
C HIS A 41 -9.96 3.58 -6.91
N VAL A 42 -10.99 2.83 -6.56
CA VAL A 42 -10.87 1.72 -5.61
C VAL A 42 -10.03 0.58 -6.20
N ASP A 43 -10.15 0.30 -7.49
CA ASP A 43 -9.31 -0.69 -8.16
C ASP A 43 -7.82 -0.31 -8.11
N ILE A 44 -7.51 0.98 -8.30
CA ILE A 44 -6.13 1.49 -8.17
C ILE A 44 -5.65 1.35 -6.72
N LEU A 45 -6.51 1.64 -5.75
CA LEU A 45 -6.18 1.50 -4.33
C LEU A 45 -5.88 0.04 -3.97
N GLU A 46 -6.66 -0.91 -4.48
CA GLU A 46 -6.40 -2.34 -4.29
C GLU A 46 -5.02 -2.73 -4.85
N ARG A 47 -4.71 -2.25 -6.05
CA ARG A 47 -3.42 -2.53 -6.69
C ARG A 47 -2.27 -1.97 -5.87
N LEU A 48 -2.43 -0.74 -5.36
CA LEU A 48 -1.42 -0.10 -4.52
C LEU A 48 -1.16 -0.90 -3.24
N LEU A 49 -2.23 -1.31 -2.55
CA LEU A 49 -2.12 -2.11 -1.33
C LEU A 49 -1.40 -3.43 -1.58
N GLU A 50 -1.73 -4.13 -2.67
CA GLU A 50 -1.11 -5.41 -3.00
C GLU A 50 0.38 -5.24 -3.28
N LYS A 51 0.75 -4.21 -4.03
CA LYS A 51 2.16 -3.93 -4.33
C LYS A 51 2.94 -3.55 -3.07
N GLN A 52 2.34 -2.76 -2.19
CA GLN A 52 2.96 -2.40 -0.91
C GLN A 52 3.14 -3.63 -0.02
N ARG A 53 2.15 -4.51 0.03
CA ARG A 53 2.23 -5.75 0.80
C ARG A 53 3.37 -6.64 0.29
N VAL A 54 3.45 -6.84 -1.01
CA VAL A 54 4.51 -7.64 -1.64
C VAL A 54 5.89 -7.04 -1.36
N MET A 55 6.02 -5.71 -1.50
CA MET A 55 7.27 -5.01 -1.23
C MET A 55 7.68 -5.17 0.23
N TYR A 56 6.74 -4.99 1.16
CA TYR A 56 7.02 -5.18 2.59
C TYR A 56 7.49 -6.60 2.89
N THR A 57 6.87 -7.61 2.27
CA THR A 57 7.28 -9.00 2.43
C THR A 57 8.72 -9.21 1.96
N ARG A 58 9.08 -8.64 0.81
CA ARG A 58 10.45 -8.72 0.29
C ARG A 58 11.45 -8.03 1.22
N LEU A 59 11.10 -6.85 1.73
CA LEU A 59 11.92 -6.14 2.70
C LEU A 59 12.17 -6.99 3.95
N SER A 60 11.13 -7.66 4.44
CA SER A 60 11.19 -8.46 5.66
C SER A 60 12.08 -9.69 5.51
N LEU A 61 12.19 -10.21 4.29
CA LEU A 61 13.02 -11.39 4.01
C LEU A 61 14.45 -11.05 3.63
N SER A 62 14.77 -9.77 3.44
CA SER A 62 16.10 -9.34 3.03
C SER A 62 17.04 -9.20 4.23
N ASP A 63 18.29 -9.62 4.07
CA ASP A 63 19.37 -9.42 5.04
C ASP A 63 20.11 -8.10 4.82
N ASP A 64 19.77 -7.36 3.77
CA ASP A 64 20.42 -6.09 3.45
C ASP A 64 20.16 -5.07 4.56
N PRO A 65 21.23 -4.38 5.06
CA PRO A 65 21.05 -3.36 6.10
C PRO A 65 20.09 -2.23 5.73
N ASP A 66 20.06 -1.83 4.47
CA ASP A 66 19.16 -0.77 3.99
C ASP A 66 17.71 -1.24 4.02
N ALA A 67 17.44 -2.50 3.66
CA ALA A 67 16.12 -3.09 3.76
C ALA A 67 15.64 -3.19 5.20
N LYS A 68 16.52 -3.61 6.11
CA LYS A 68 16.21 -3.68 7.54
C LYS A 68 15.88 -2.30 8.10
N LYS A 69 16.62 -1.28 7.68
CA LYS A 69 16.39 0.09 8.11
C LYS A 69 15.04 0.60 7.62
N MET A 70 14.67 0.32 6.37
CA MET A 70 13.37 0.69 5.83
C MET A 70 12.24 -0.01 6.58
N LYS A 71 12.40 -1.29 6.89
CA LYS A 71 11.40 -2.03 7.67
C LYS A 71 11.20 -1.40 9.04
N GLU A 72 12.29 -1.01 9.70
CA GLU A 72 12.21 -0.33 10.98
C GLU A 72 11.48 1.01 10.88
N GLN A 73 11.77 1.79 9.84
CA GLN A 73 11.07 3.07 9.60
C GLN A 73 9.58 2.86 9.38
N ILE A 74 9.18 1.83 8.63
CA ILE A 74 7.77 1.50 8.41
C ILE A 74 7.10 1.14 9.74
N THR A 75 7.76 0.33 10.57
CA THR A 75 7.25 -0.07 11.88
C THR A 75 7.07 1.15 12.80
N GLN A 76 8.03 2.08 12.80
CA GLN A 76 7.95 3.30 13.60
C GLN A 76 6.81 4.21 13.11
N SER A 77 6.66 4.36 11.79
CA SER A 77 5.56 5.15 11.22
C SER A 77 4.21 4.56 11.60
N ALA A 78 4.07 3.25 11.54
CA ALA A 78 2.85 2.55 11.94
C ALA A 78 2.55 2.79 13.42
N ALA A 79 3.57 2.75 14.28
CA ALA A 79 3.41 3.02 15.72
C ALA A 79 2.91 4.44 15.97
N MET A 80 3.39 5.42 15.20
CA MET A 80 2.91 6.80 15.29
C MET A 80 1.46 6.95 14.87
N MET A 81 0.95 6.05 14.03
CA MET A 81 -0.44 6.01 13.59
C MET A 81 -1.34 5.18 14.51
N GLY A 82 -0.81 4.72 15.64
CA GLY A 82 -1.57 3.97 16.63
C GLY A 82 -1.48 2.46 16.53
N ILE A 83 -0.67 1.94 15.61
CA ILE A 83 -0.44 0.49 15.46
C ILE A 83 0.69 0.11 16.41
N PRO A 84 0.46 -0.76 17.42
CA PRO A 84 1.49 -1.09 18.40
C PRO A 84 2.74 -1.71 17.76
N LYS A 85 3.90 -1.39 18.31
CA LYS A 85 5.15 -2.06 17.93
C LYS A 85 5.01 -3.55 18.23
N GLY A 86 5.48 -4.37 17.30
CA GLY A 86 5.36 -5.82 17.42
C GLY A 86 4.09 -6.38 16.79
N SER A 87 3.18 -5.53 16.32
CA SER A 87 2.03 -5.98 15.52
C SER A 87 2.53 -6.53 14.18
N ASP A 88 1.82 -7.54 13.70
CA ASP A 88 2.11 -8.08 12.37
C ASP A 88 1.56 -7.12 11.31
N ILE A 89 2.46 -6.47 10.59
CA ILE A 89 2.09 -5.53 9.52
C ILE A 89 1.28 -6.24 8.43
N ASN A 90 1.50 -7.53 8.20
CA ASN A 90 0.70 -8.30 7.25
C ASN A 90 -0.77 -8.35 7.65
N HIS A 91 -1.08 -8.41 8.94
CA HIS A 91 -2.48 -8.31 9.40
C HIS A 91 -3.07 -6.95 9.09
N VAL A 92 -2.29 -5.89 9.23
CA VAL A 92 -2.73 -4.54 8.89
C VAL A 92 -3.08 -4.46 7.41
N PHE A 93 -2.22 -4.98 6.54
CA PHE A 93 -2.51 -5.03 5.10
C PHE A 93 -3.75 -5.85 4.77
N ASN A 94 -3.95 -6.98 5.44
CA ASN A 94 -5.13 -7.81 5.25
C ASN A 94 -6.40 -7.08 5.66
N ASP A 95 -6.38 -6.36 6.79
CA ASP A 95 -7.52 -5.58 7.26
C ASP A 95 -7.84 -4.44 6.29
N MET A 96 -6.82 -3.77 5.77
CA MET A 96 -7.01 -2.71 4.77
C MET A 96 -7.59 -3.28 3.48
N ALA A 97 -7.12 -4.44 3.03
CA ALA A 97 -7.65 -5.11 1.84
C ALA A 97 -9.13 -5.48 2.01
N LYS A 98 -9.53 -5.94 3.20
CA LYS A 98 -10.93 -6.23 3.50
C LYS A 98 -11.79 -4.96 3.46
N ALA A 99 -11.28 -3.87 4.03
CA ALA A 99 -11.99 -2.59 4.03
C ALA A 99 -12.20 -2.09 2.58
N VAL A 100 -11.18 -2.19 1.75
CA VAL A 100 -11.27 -1.79 0.34
C VAL A 100 -12.26 -2.67 -0.42
N SER A 101 -12.26 -3.98 -0.16
CA SER A 101 -13.21 -4.91 -0.77
C SER A 101 -14.66 -4.56 -0.41
N LEU A 102 -14.91 -4.18 0.85
CA LEU A 102 -16.24 -3.73 1.28
C LEU A 102 -16.65 -2.44 0.60
N MET A 103 -15.73 -1.49 0.42
CA MET A 103 -15.99 -0.25 -0.32
C MET A 103 -16.39 -0.55 -1.75
N LYS A 104 -15.71 -1.49 -2.41
CA LYS A 104 -16.01 -1.90 -3.77
C LYS A 104 -17.40 -2.50 -3.89
N ASP A 105 -17.78 -3.37 -2.94
CA ASP A 105 -19.12 -3.97 -2.90
C ASP A 105 -20.20 -2.91 -2.74
N GLN A 106 -19.98 -1.91 -1.90
CA GLN A 106 -20.94 -0.82 -1.71
C GLN A 106 -21.11 0.02 -2.97
N ILE A 107 -20.02 0.27 -3.69
CA ILE A 107 -20.09 1.00 -4.97
C ILE A 107 -20.88 0.21 -6.00
N ASP A 108 -20.68 -1.10 -6.07
CA ASP A 108 -21.39 -1.98 -7.00
C ASP A 108 -22.91 -2.05 -6.72
N LYS A 109 -23.31 -1.82 -5.47
CA LYS A 109 -24.72 -1.85 -5.06
C LYS A 109 -25.47 -0.53 -5.22
N SER A 110 -24.73 0.56 -5.50
CA SER A 110 -25.34 1.88 -5.60
C SER A 110 -25.73 2.29 -7.02
#